data_73512ba76b4162532100e1a41651daa5
#
_entry.id   73512ba76b4162532100e1a41651daa5
#
_cell.length_a   1.000
_cell.length_b   1.000
_cell.length_c   1.000
_cell.angle_alpha   90.00
_cell.angle_beta   90.00
_cell.angle_gamma   90.00
#
_symmetry.space_group_name_H-M   'P 1'
#
loop_
_entity.id
_entity.type
_entity.pdbx_description
1 polymer ?
#
loop_
_entity_poly.entity_id
_entity_poly.type
_entity_poly.pdbx_seq_one_letter_code
_entity_poly.pdbx_strand_id
1 'polypeptide(L)'
;MEYISTRNKNQSYSFKDIFLRGLAPDGGLFVPKNIKIYDEDEIKKLSGLSYIELATEIIFNFCSTDITKTNLKNLVQKSYKTFSSEEVIKTNKIGDINLIELYHGPTLAFKDIAMQVLGNMYDELKISTNKTINII
;
A
#
# COMPACT_ATOMS: atom_id res chain seq x y z
N MET A 1 10.53 -2.76 -8.40
CA MET A 1 9.37 -2.56 -9.32
C MET A 1 9.61 -1.33 -10.16
N GLU A 2 9.40 -1.41 -11.48
CA GLU A 2 9.40 -0.25 -12.39
C GLU A 2 7.97 0.14 -12.73
N TYR A 3 7.77 1.43 -12.97
CA TYR A 3 6.48 2.00 -13.34
C TYR A 3 6.58 2.73 -14.68
N ILE A 4 5.49 2.75 -15.42
CA ILE A 4 5.36 3.43 -16.71
C ILE A 4 4.11 4.30 -16.70
N SER A 5 4.07 5.29 -17.61
CA SER A 5 2.82 6.02 -17.88
C SER A 5 1.89 5.20 -18.77
N THR A 6 0.59 5.34 -18.54
CA THR A 6 -0.44 4.77 -19.44
C THR A 6 -0.38 5.37 -20.85
N ARG A 7 0.23 6.55 -21.02
CA ARG A 7 0.37 7.24 -22.31
C ARG A 7 1.75 7.07 -22.95
N ASN A 8 2.79 6.81 -22.14
CA ASN A 8 4.16 6.61 -22.63
C ASN A 8 4.83 5.43 -21.90
N LYS A 9 4.99 4.31 -22.61
CA LYS A 9 5.58 3.09 -22.07
C LYS A 9 7.11 3.04 -22.18
N ASN A 10 7.74 4.02 -22.84
CA ASN A 10 9.18 4.01 -23.11
C ASN A 10 10.01 4.57 -21.96
N GLN A 11 9.38 5.23 -20.99
CA GLN A 11 10.05 5.80 -19.83
C GLN A 11 9.63 5.05 -18.56
N SER A 12 10.63 4.62 -17.78
CA SER A 12 10.43 3.96 -16.48
C SER A 12 10.66 4.95 -15.33
N TYR A 13 9.94 4.72 -14.24
CA TYR A 13 9.97 5.52 -13.02
C TYR A 13 10.13 4.61 -11.80
N SER A 14 10.73 5.12 -10.72
CA SER A 14 10.78 4.44 -9.44
C SER A 14 9.45 4.60 -8.68
N PHE A 15 9.23 3.78 -7.63
CA PHE A 15 8.08 3.96 -6.74
C PHE A 15 8.06 5.34 -6.11
N LYS A 16 9.22 5.80 -5.61
CA LYS A 16 9.36 7.13 -5.01
C LYS A 16 8.98 8.25 -5.97
N ASP A 17 9.43 8.17 -7.23
CA ASP A 17 9.09 9.19 -8.23
C ASP A 17 7.60 9.30 -8.46
N ILE A 18 6.92 8.17 -8.65
CA ILE A 18 5.48 8.15 -8.92
C ILE A 18 4.66 8.57 -7.71
N PHE A 19 5.07 8.13 -6.51
CA PHE A 19 4.37 8.43 -5.26
C PHE A 19 4.38 9.93 -4.95
N LEU A 20 5.52 10.59 -5.18
CA LEU A 20 5.68 12.03 -4.93
C LEU A 20 5.08 12.92 -6.04
N ARG A 21 4.91 12.39 -7.24
CA ARG A 21 4.35 13.14 -8.38
C ARG A 21 2.83 13.04 -8.49
N GLY A 22 2.26 11.88 -8.15
CA GLY A 22 0.84 11.56 -8.33
C GLY A 22 0.47 11.26 -9.79
N LEU A 23 0.76 12.17 -10.73
CA LEU A 23 0.47 12.01 -12.17
C LEU A 23 1.74 12.01 -13.01
N ALA A 24 1.68 11.31 -14.14
CA ALA A 24 2.76 11.30 -15.11
C ALA A 24 2.88 12.65 -15.84
N PRO A 25 4.11 13.07 -16.26
CA PRO A 25 4.32 14.36 -16.94
C PRO A 25 3.54 14.54 -18.24
N ASP A 26 3.15 13.43 -18.88
CA ASP A 26 2.35 13.39 -20.10
C ASP A 26 0.83 13.40 -19.84
N GLY A 27 0.41 13.58 -18.59
CA GLY A 27 -0.99 13.54 -18.14
C GLY A 27 -1.58 12.12 -18.06
N GLY A 28 -0.76 11.09 -18.18
CA GLY A 28 -1.15 9.70 -17.96
C GLY A 28 -1.15 9.33 -16.46
N LEU A 29 -1.65 8.12 -16.16
CA LEU A 29 -1.53 7.49 -14.86
C LEU A 29 -0.27 6.64 -14.81
N PHE A 30 0.33 6.52 -13.62
CA PHE A 30 1.40 5.55 -13.41
C PHE A 30 0.82 4.16 -13.13
N VAL A 31 1.37 3.16 -13.81
CA VAL A 31 1.03 1.75 -13.61
C VAL A 31 2.31 0.92 -13.50
N PRO A 32 2.30 -0.16 -12.71
CA PRO A 32 3.43 -1.09 -12.68
C PRO A 32 3.68 -1.66 -14.08
N LYS A 33 4.94 -1.75 -14.48
CA LYS A 33 5.33 -2.38 -15.75
C LYS A 33 5.03 -3.88 -15.76
N ASN A 34 5.19 -4.52 -14.60
CA ASN A 34 4.84 -5.92 -14.38
C ASN A 34 4.13 -6.04 -13.03
N ILE A 35 3.15 -6.91 -12.94
CA ILE A 35 2.46 -7.24 -11.69
C ILE A 35 2.86 -8.67 -11.31
N LYS A 36 3.22 -8.88 -10.04
CA LYS A 36 3.48 -10.22 -9.53
C LYS A 36 2.21 -11.06 -9.61
N ILE A 37 2.31 -12.23 -10.21
CA ILE A 37 1.28 -13.26 -10.21
C ILE A 37 1.66 -14.27 -9.13
N TYR A 38 0.72 -14.61 -8.26
CA TYR A 38 0.88 -15.59 -7.20
C TYR A 38 0.33 -16.94 -7.64
N ASP A 39 1.09 -18.00 -7.43
CA ASP A 39 0.60 -19.37 -7.57
C ASP A 39 -0.19 -19.82 -6.33
N GLU A 40 -0.78 -21.03 -6.40
CA GLU A 40 -1.60 -21.56 -5.30
C GLU A 40 -0.80 -21.76 -4.00
N ASP A 41 0.46 -22.18 -4.09
CA ASP A 41 1.30 -22.40 -2.92
C ASP A 41 1.71 -21.07 -2.26
N GLU A 42 1.97 -20.04 -3.06
CA GLU A 42 2.23 -18.68 -2.57
C GLU A 42 0.98 -18.11 -1.87
N ILE A 43 -0.22 -18.26 -2.46
CA ILE A 43 -1.49 -17.83 -1.86
C ILE A 43 -1.73 -18.57 -0.53
N LYS A 44 -1.44 -19.87 -0.48
CA LYS A 44 -1.55 -20.67 0.72
C LYS A 44 -0.62 -20.20 1.85
N LYS A 45 0.60 -19.80 1.51
CA LYS A 45 1.55 -19.21 2.47
C LYS A 45 1.06 -17.85 2.96
N LEU A 46 0.52 -17.00 2.08
CA LEU A 46 -0.02 -15.70 2.44
C LEU A 46 -1.25 -15.80 3.36
N SER A 47 -2.09 -16.82 3.20
CA SER A 47 -3.30 -17.01 4.01
C SER A 47 -3.02 -17.31 5.50
N GLY A 48 -1.80 -17.74 5.83
CA GLY A 48 -1.36 -17.98 7.22
C GLY A 48 -0.75 -16.76 7.92
N LEU A 49 -0.62 -15.62 7.23
CA LEU A 49 -0.01 -14.42 7.77
C LEU A 49 -1.02 -13.57 8.55
N SER A 50 -0.52 -12.84 9.55
CA SER A 50 -1.28 -11.74 10.16
C SER A 50 -1.55 -10.64 9.13
N TYR A 51 -2.56 -9.78 9.38
CA TYR A 51 -2.87 -8.67 8.47
C TYR A 51 -1.65 -7.78 8.21
N ILE A 52 -0.87 -7.45 9.26
CA ILE A 52 0.35 -6.64 9.14
C ILE A 52 1.38 -7.31 8.22
N GLU A 53 1.59 -8.60 8.38
CA GLU A 53 2.53 -9.36 7.56
C GLU A 53 2.05 -9.47 6.12
N LEU A 54 0.77 -9.80 5.92
CA LEU A 54 0.15 -9.88 4.60
C LEU A 54 0.24 -8.53 3.87
N ALA A 55 -0.15 -7.43 4.53
CA ALA A 55 -0.06 -6.08 3.97
C ALA A 55 1.38 -5.72 3.61
N THR A 56 2.35 -6.07 4.48
CA THR A 56 3.77 -5.86 4.20
C THR A 56 4.22 -6.62 2.96
N GLU A 57 3.89 -7.91 2.84
CA GLU A 57 4.27 -8.74 1.68
C GLU A 57 3.68 -8.19 0.37
N ILE A 58 2.40 -7.85 0.37
CA ILE A 58 1.73 -7.35 -0.83
C ILE A 58 2.28 -5.99 -1.24
N ILE A 59 2.37 -5.03 -0.30
CA ILE A 59 2.82 -3.66 -0.59
C ILE A 59 4.30 -3.64 -0.99
N PHE A 60 5.13 -4.52 -0.40
CA PHE A 60 6.56 -4.59 -0.73
C PHE A 60 6.83 -4.90 -2.20
N ASN A 61 5.96 -5.65 -2.88
CA ASN A 61 6.11 -5.88 -4.31
C ASN A 61 6.10 -4.57 -5.12
N PHE A 62 5.43 -3.55 -4.63
CA PHE A 62 5.30 -2.27 -5.32
C PHE A 62 6.41 -1.27 -4.98
N CYS A 63 6.97 -1.31 -3.78
CA CYS A 63 7.90 -0.28 -3.28
C CYS A 63 9.32 -0.78 -2.97
N SER A 64 9.65 -2.04 -3.26
CA SER A 64 10.89 -2.72 -2.87
C SER A 64 12.19 -2.06 -3.39
N THR A 65 12.11 -1.20 -4.39
CA THR A 65 13.28 -0.43 -4.89
C THR A 65 13.64 0.76 -4.00
N ASP A 66 12.69 1.28 -3.24
CA ASP A 66 12.84 2.56 -2.52
C ASP A 66 12.63 2.44 -1.01
N ILE A 67 11.97 1.39 -0.55
CA ILE A 67 11.69 1.13 0.87
C ILE A 67 12.16 -0.28 1.23
N THR A 68 12.93 -0.41 2.31
CA THR A 68 13.31 -1.74 2.81
C THR A 68 12.11 -2.45 3.44
N LYS A 69 12.10 -3.78 3.40
CA LYS A 69 11.00 -4.57 3.97
C LYS A 69 10.80 -4.30 5.47
N THR A 70 11.89 -4.08 6.21
CA THR A 70 11.86 -3.75 7.64
C THR A 70 11.19 -2.39 7.86
N ASN A 71 11.58 -1.36 7.11
CA ASN A 71 10.97 -0.03 7.22
C ASN A 71 9.49 -0.08 6.85
N LEU A 72 9.14 -0.80 5.78
CA LEU A 72 7.75 -0.98 5.39
C LEU A 72 6.93 -1.69 6.48
N LYS A 73 7.45 -2.75 7.10
CA LYS A 73 6.76 -3.45 8.20
C LYS A 73 6.49 -2.51 9.37
N ASN A 74 7.47 -1.72 9.77
CA ASN A 74 7.33 -0.73 10.84
C ASN A 74 6.29 0.34 10.49
N LEU A 75 6.30 0.80 9.25
CA LEU A 75 5.34 1.77 8.72
C LEU A 75 3.91 1.21 8.74
N VAL A 76 3.71 -0.02 8.26
CA VAL A 76 2.41 -0.71 8.26
C VAL A 76 1.90 -0.91 9.69
N GLN A 77 2.77 -1.36 10.61
CA GLN A 77 2.42 -1.49 12.03
C GLN A 77 2.00 -0.15 12.64
N LYS A 78 2.76 0.92 12.38
CA LYS A 78 2.44 2.27 12.85
C LYS A 78 1.07 2.73 12.32
N SER A 79 0.78 2.46 11.06
CA SER A 79 -0.44 2.88 10.37
C SER A 79 -1.71 2.28 10.97
N TYR A 80 -1.64 1.03 11.41
CA TYR A 80 -2.82 0.34 11.96
C TYR A 80 -2.90 0.32 13.49
N LYS A 81 -1.94 0.94 14.17
CA LYS A 81 -1.91 1.00 15.65
C LYS A 81 -3.14 1.70 16.26
N THR A 82 -3.77 2.61 15.53
CA THR A 82 -4.93 3.40 15.98
C THR A 82 -6.27 2.75 15.64
N PHE A 83 -6.26 1.60 14.97
CA PHE A 83 -7.49 0.87 14.65
C PHE A 83 -8.08 0.23 15.91
N SER A 84 -9.39 0.22 16.01
CA SER A 84 -10.14 -0.35 17.15
C SER A 84 -10.19 -1.87 17.14
N SER A 85 -9.82 -2.52 16.03
CA SER A 85 -9.71 -3.97 15.89
C SER A 85 -8.27 -4.39 15.64
N GLU A 86 -7.78 -5.39 16.38
CA GLU A 86 -6.46 -5.99 16.17
C GLU A 86 -6.31 -6.64 14.78
N GLU A 87 -7.41 -7.14 14.25
CA GLU A 87 -7.45 -7.75 12.90
C GLU A 87 -7.40 -6.72 11.78
N VAL A 88 -7.52 -5.41 12.10
CA VAL A 88 -7.64 -4.28 11.15
C VAL A 88 -8.89 -4.40 10.28
N ILE A 89 -9.08 -5.51 9.59
CA ILE A 89 -10.27 -5.88 8.80
C ILE A 89 -10.88 -7.14 9.43
N LYS A 90 -12.11 -7.01 9.94
CA LYS A 90 -12.84 -8.10 10.54
C LYS A 90 -13.82 -8.70 9.55
N THR A 91 -13.91 -10.02 9.52
CA THR A 91 -14.87 -10.73 8.68
C THR A 91 -15.84 -11.53 9.55
N ASN A 92 -17.14 -11.23 9.43
CA ASN A 92 -18.20 -11.94 10.12
C ASN A 92 -19.03 -12.75 9.13
N LYS A 93 -19.33 -14.00 9.48
CA LYS A 93 -20.22 -14.86 8.68
C LYS A 93 -21.64 -14.73 9.19
N ILE A 94 -22.56 -14.39 8.28
CA ILE A 94 -24.01 -14.30 8.56
C ILE A 94 -24.73 -15.21 7.56
N GLY A 95 -25.09 -16.42 8.00
CA GLY A 95 -25.60 -17.45 7.09
C GLY A 95 -24.56 -17.81 6.02
N ASP A 96 -24.89 -17.62 4.74
CA ASP A 96 -24.00 -17.87 3.61
C ASP A 96 -23.25 -16.62 3.12
N ILE A 97 -23.41 -15.48 3.81
CA ILE A 97 -22.77 -14.21 3.46
C ILE A 97 -21.58 -13.96 4.37
N ASN A 98 -20.46 -13.52 3.80
CA ASN A 98 -19.33 -12.99 4.53
C ASN A 98 -19.40 -11.46 4.53
N LEU A 99 -19.58 -10.86 5.71
CA LEU A 99 -19.57 -9.42 5.92
C LEU A 99 -18.15 -8.97 6.29
N ILE A 100 -17.58 -8.10 5.47
CA ILE A 100 -16.26 -7.50 5.71
C ILE A 100 -16.44 -6.12 6.32
N GLU A 101 -15.95 -5.93 7.56
CA GLU A 101 -16.04 -4.67 8.29
C GLU A 101 -14.84 -3.79 8.00
N LEU A 102 -15.04 -2.63 7.38
CA LEU A 102 -13.96 -1.72 6.96
C LEU A 102 -13.93 -0.40 7.77
N TYR A 103 -14.66 -0.31 8.87
CA TYR A 103 -14.87 0.91 9.65
C TYR A 103 -14.10 0.97 10.97
N HIS A 104 -13.10 0.11 11.16
CA HIS A 104 -12.33 0.05 12.41
C HIS A 104 -11.20 1.10 12.52
N GLY A 105 -11.03 1.92 11.50
CA GLY A 105 -10.04 3.00 11.48
C GLY A 105 -10.45 4.23 12.30
N PRO A 106 -9.54 5.19 12.50
CA PRO A 106 -9.74 6.36 13.38
C PRO A 106 -10.87 7.30 12.93
N THR A 107 -11.21 7.35 11.64
CA THR A 107 -12.31 8.17 11.11
C THR A 107 -13.58 7.38 10.84
N LEU A 108 -13.58 6.08 11.11
CA LEU A 108 -14.67 5.13 10.85
C LEU A 108 -15.01 4.98 9.36
N ALA A 109 -14.15 5.46 8.47
CA ALA A 109 -14.31 5.35 7.03
C ALA A 109 -13.41 4.22 6.48
N PHE A 110 -13.89 3.48 5.46
CA PHE A 110 -13.10 2.44 4.80
C PHE A 110 -11.79 2.95 4.21
N LYS A 111 -11.73 4.24 3.90
CA LYS A 111 -10.53 4.92 3.39
C LYS A 111 -9.36 4.90 4.37
N ASP A 112 -9.61 4.79 5.67
CA ASP A 112 -8.55 4.73 6.68
C ASP A 112 -7.55 3.60 6.40
N ILE A 113 -8.01 2.47 5.85
CA ILE A 113 -7.17 1.33 5.51
C ILE A 113 -6.02 1.74 4.57
N ALA A 114 -6.30 2.56 3.57
CA ALA A 114 -5.28 3.05 2.64
C ALA A 114 -4.62 4.36 3.13
N MET A 115 -5.41 5.32 3.63
CA MET A 115 -4.93 6.67 3.93
C MET A 115 -3.94 6.72 5.09
N GLN A 116 -4.10 5.84 6.10
CA GLN A 116 -3.13 5.76 7.21
C GLN A 116 -1.75 5.26 6.71
N VAL A 117 -1.74 4.31 5.79
CA VAL A 117 -0.50 3.83 5.17
C VAL A 117 0.10 4.89 4.26
N LEU A 118 -0.71 5.54 3.42
CA LEU A 118 -0.25 6.60 2.53
C LEU A 118 0.39 7.76 3.29
N GLY A 119 -0.25 8.24 4.37
CA GLY A 119 0.30 9.30 5.21
C GLY A 119 1.69 8.97 5.77
N ASN A 120 1.84 7.76 6.34
CA ASN A 120 3.12 7.30 6.86
C ASN A 120 4.17 7.06 5.75
N MET A 121 3.75 6.67 4.54
CA MET A 121 4.65 6.57 3.38
C MET A 121 5.18 7.93 2.94
N TYR A 122 4.35 8.97 2.95
CA TYR A 122 4.82 10.35 2.68
C TYR A 122 5.89 10.78 3.67
N ASP A 123 5.71 10.51 4.96
CA ASP A 123 6.72 10.81 5.97
C ASP A 123 8.04 10.08 5.69
N GLU A 124 8.00 8.78 5.41
CA GLU A 124 9.18 7.97 5.12
C GLU A 124 9.93 8.46 3.87
N LEU A 125 9.21 8.72 2.78
CA LEU A 125 9.82 9.14 1.51
C LEU A 125 10.27 10.60 1.53
N LYS A 126 9.62 11.47 2.32
CA LYS A 126 9.97 12.88 2.48
C LYS A 126 11.32 13.07 3.15
N ILE A 127 11.63 12.28 4.18
CA ILE A 127 12.91 12.34 4.91
C ILE A 127 14.11 12.32 3.94
N SER A 128 13.97 11.60 2.83
CA SER A 128 15.02 11.46 1.82
C SER A 128 15.08 12.56 0.77
N THR A 129 14.14 13.53 0.74
CA THR A 129 14.05 14.54 -0.34
C THR A 129 14.25 15.97 0.10
N ASN A 130 14.14 16.27 1.39
CA ASN A 130 14.19 17.65 1.94
C ASN A 130 13.21 18.64 1.26
N LYS A 131 12.14 18.15 0.64
CA LYS A 131 11.11 18.94 -0.07
C LYS A 131 9.83 19.02 0.73
N THR A 132 9.16 20.15 0.69
CA THR A 132 7.79 20.29 1.20
C THR A 132 6.81 19.72 0.16
N ILE A 133 5.90 18.87 0.61
CA ILE A 133 4.85 18.29 -0.22
C ILE A 133 3.52 18.87 0.27
N ASN A 134 2.78 19.49 -0.64
CA ASN A 134 1.42 19.96 -0.39
C ASN A 134 0.44 18.95 -1.03
N ILE A 135 -0.52 18.48 -0.25
CA ILE A 135 -1.62 17.63 -0.72
C ILE A 135 -2.87 18.52 -0.71
N ILE A 136 -3.51 18.63 -1.87
CA ILE A 136 -4.71 19.44 -2.06
C ILE A 136 -5.91 18.52 -2.26
#